data_f35c4dcf714fe1c2d2bbce0f73c27080
#
_entry.id   f35c4dcf714fe1c2d2bbce0f73c27080
#
_cell.length_a   1.000
_cell.length_b   1.000
_cell.length_c   1.000
_cell.angle_alpha   90.00
_cell.angle_beta   90.00
_cell.angle_gamma   90.00
#
_symmetry.space_group_name_H-M   'P 1'
#
loop_
_entity.id
_entity.type
_entity.pdbx_description
1 polymer ?
#
loop_
_entity_poly.entity_id
_entity_poly.type
_entity_poly.pdbx_seq_one_letter_code
_entity_poly.pdbx_strand_id
1 'polypeptide(L)'
;MKPICVVLTGAGISAESGIPTFRAEDGLWAGHKVEEVCTPEALQKNRAKVLDFYNQRRKNAAAAKPNAAHIALVELEKVYDVRIITQNVDDLHERAGSSNVLHLHGELNKARSSFDESYIVDCFGDQKLEDKDPNGYPMRPYIVFFGEMVPMLERAVDIVEQADVVLVIGTSLQVYPANGLVNEAPSKAPIYLIDPNPNTGFVRRQVIAIKEKAGKGVSKVVSVLLDKINDSPISKQ
;
A
#
# COMPACT_ATOMS: atom_id res chain seq x y z
N MET A 1 8.41 25.27 5.25
CA MET A 1 8.23 23.92 4.67
C MET A 1 7.10 23.23 5.42
N LYS A 2 6.24 22.46 4.72
CA LYS A 2 5.24 21.62 5.41
C LYS A 2 5.96 20.49 6.17
N PRO A 3 5.48 20.11 7.38
CA PRO A 3 6.00 18.91 8.05
C PRO A 3 5.68 17.66 7.23
N ILE A 4 6.52 16.63 7.35
CA ILE A 4 6.41 15.39 6.56
C ILE A 4 5.55 14.38 7.34
N CYS A 5 4.45 13.97 6.73
CA CYS A 5 3.60 12.88 7.20
C CYS A 5 3.82 11.63 6.33
N VAL A 6 4.47 10.62 6.87
CA VAL A 6 4.61 9.34 6.20
C VAL A 6 3.44 8.43 6.55
N VAL A 7 2.83 7.83 5.53
CA VAL A 7 1.66 6.97 5.67
C VAL A 7 1.98 5.58 5.15
N LEU A 8 2.02 4.58 6.03
CA LEU A 8 2.20 3.17 5.69
C LEU A 8 0.83 2.51 5.60
N THR A 9 0.44 2.00 4.43
CA THR A 9 -0.88 1.38 4.26
C THR A 9 -0.80 -0.08 3.83
N GLY A 10 -1.74 -0.88 4.33
CA GLY A 10 -2.00 -2.25 3.88
C GLY A 10 -3.45 -2.44 3.44
N ALA A 11 -3.83 -3.68 3.12
CA ALA A 11 -5.13 -3.99 2.52
C ALA A 11 -6.36 -3.56 3.36
N GLY A 12 -6.18 -3.36 4.66
CA GLY A 12 -7.24 -2.89 5.55
C GLY A 12 -7.77 -1.49 5.20
N ILE A 13 -6.95 -0.60 4.60
CA ILE A 13 -7.45 0.71 4.17
C ILE A 13 -8.46 0.59 3.02
N SER A 14 -8.30 -0.41 2.15
CA SER A 14 -9.18 -0.65 0.98
C SER A 14 -10.36 -1.58 1.29
N ALA A 15 -10.45 -2.14 2.51
CA ALA A 15 -11.51 -3.06 2.91
C ALA A 15 -12.92 -2.42 2.81
N GLU A 16 -13.07 -1.16 3.25
CA GLU A 16 -14.34 -0.43 3.16
C GLU A 16 -14.68 0.00 1.73
N SER A 17 -13.75 -0.15 0.79
CA SER A 17 -13.96 0.00 -0.66
C SER A 17 -14.39 -1.31 -1.34
N GLY A 18 -14.51 -2.41 -0.58
CA GLY A 18 -14.92 -3.73 -1.08
C GLY A 18 -13.77 -4.58 -1.65
N ILE A 19 -12.51 -4.16 -1.45
CA ILE A 19 -11.35 -4.97 -1.86
C ILE A 19 -11.01 -5.97 -0.74
N PRO A 20 -10.94 -7.29 -1.06
CA PRO A 20 -10.60 -8.32 -0.07
C PRO A 20 -9.22 -8.11 0.53
N THR A 21 -9.12 -8.26 1.85
CA THR A 21 -7.83 -8.20 2.57
C THR A 21 -7.07 -9.51 2.43
N PHE A 22 -5.74 -9.42 2.47
CA PHE A 22 -4.88 -10.58 2.64
C PHE A 22 -4.95 -11.07 4.09
N ARG A 23 -5.06 -12.39 4.29
CA ARG A 23 -5.06 -13.03 5.60
C ARG A 23 -3.80 -13.86 5.76
N ALA A 24 -2.83 -13.35 6.50
CA ALA A 24 -1.57 -14.06 6.74
C ALA A 24 -1.77 -15.35 7.57
N GLU A 25 -2.79 -15.38 8.43
CA GLU A 25 -3.07 -16.51 9.33
C GLU A 25 -3.44 -17.81 8.60
N ASP A 26 -4.20 -17.71 7.51
CA ASP A 26 -4.63 -18.85 6.71
C ASP A 26 -3.97 -18.94 5.33
N GLY A 27 -3.07 -17.99 5.01
CA GLY A 27 -2.37 -17.91 3.72
C GLY A 27 -3.30 -17.70 2.53
N LEU A 28 -4.53 -17.23 2.78
CA LEU A 28 -5.52 -17.01 1.74
C LEU A 28 -5.54 -15.55 1.28
N TRP A 29 -5.57 -15.37 -0.03
CA TRP A 29 -5.79 -14.09 -0.68
C TRP A 29 -6.94 -14.21 -1.67
N ALA A 30 -8.04 -13.51 -1.38
CA ALA A 30 -9.26 -13.59 -2.18
C ALA A 30 -9.73 -15.03 -2.45
N GLY A 31 -9.64 -15.91 -1.44
CA GLY A 31 -10.06 -17.32 -1.52
C GLY A 31 -9.07 -18.28 -2.18
N HIS A 32 -7.89 -17.80 -2.60
CA HIS A 32 -6.83 -18.62 -3.18
C HIS A 32 -5.63 -18.73 -2.22
N LYS A 33 -4.96 -19.88 -2.22
CA LYS A 33 -3.68 -20.03 -1.54
C LYS A 33 -2.61 -19.20 -2.25
N VAL A 34 -1.78 -18.51 -1.48
CA VAL A 34 -0.71 -17.65 -2.01
C VAL A 34 0.23 -18.44 -2.93
N GLU A 35 0.56 -19.68 -2.55
CA GLU A 35 1.45 -20.56 -3.30
C GLU A 35 0.90 -20.94 -4.69
N GLU A 36 -0.40 -20.74 -4.93
CA GLU A 36 -1.03 -21.05 -6.21
C GLU A 36 -1.16 -19.85 -7.16
N VAL A 37 -1.03 -18.61 -6.62
CA VAL A 37 -1.34 -17.39 -7.40
C VAL A 37 -0.33 -16.27 -7.25
N CYS A 38 0.52 -16.29 -6.23
CA CYS A 38 1.41 -15.16 -5.91
C CYS A 38 2.85 -15.59 -5.59
N THR A 39 3.38 -16.57 -6.34
CA THR A 39 4.79 -16.98 -6.30
C THR A 39 5.35 -17.16 -7.71
N PRO A 40 6.68 -17.05 -7.91
CA PRO A 40 7.31 -17.36 -9.19
C PRO A 40 7.00 -18.77 -9.68
N GLU A 41 6.96 -19.75 -8.77
CA GLU A 41 6.66 -21.16 -9.05
C GLU A 41 5.22 -21.33 -9.54
N ALA A 42 4.26 -20.61 -8.94
CA ALA A 42 2.87 -20.61 -9.41
C ALA A 42 2.77 -20.12 -10.86
N LEU A 43 3.47 -19.02 -11.17
CA LEU A 43 3.50 -18.47 -12.54
C LEU A 43 4.11 -19.45 -13.54
N GLN A 44 5.17 -20.18 -13.18
CA GLN A 44 5.77 -21.19 -14.04
C GLN A 44 4.86 -22.43 -14.21
N LYS A 45 4.24 -22.88 -13.12
CA LYS A 45 3.42 -24.11 -13.10
C LYS A 45 2.06 -23.93 -13.76
N ASN A 46 1.41 -22.81 -13.54
CA ASN A 46 0.07 -22.54 -14.07
C ASN A 46 -0.14 -21.03 -14.35
N ARG A 47 0.52 -20.56 -15.40
CA ARG A 47 0.45 -19.15 -15.84
C ARG A 47 -0.99 -18.70 -16.10
N ALA A 48 -1.83 -19.55 -16.71
CA ALA A 48 -3.22 -19.21 -17.01
C ALA A 48 -4.01 -18.87 -15.72
N LYS A 49 -3.87 -19.70 -14.67
CA LYS A 49 -4.51 -19.47 -13.37
C LYS A 49 -4.03 -18.17 -12.72
N VAL A 50 -2.72 -17.91 -12.77
CA VAL A 50 -2.15 -16.67 -12.20
C VAL A 50 -2.67 -15.45 -12.94
N LEU A 51 -2.67 -15.45 -14.28
CA LEU A 51 -3.19 -14.33 -15.05
C LEU A 51 -4.68 -14.09 -14.80
N ASP A 52 -5.50 -15.16 -14.77
CA ASP A 52 -6.93 -15.07 -14.47
C ASP A 52 -7.17 -14.46 -13.08
N PHE A 53 -6.44 -14.91 -12.07
CA PHE A 53 -6.50 -14.34 -10.72
C PHE A 53 -6.22 -12.84 -10.71
N TYR A 54 -5.15 -12.36 -11.38
CA TYR A 54 -4.82 -10.93 -11.42
C TYR A 54 -5.77 -10.14 -12.33
N ASN A 55 -6.29 -10.72 -13.40
CA ASN A 55 -7.32 -10.11 -14.22
C ASN A 55 -8.60 -9.86 -13.42
N GLN A 56 -9.03 -10.85 -12.61
CA GLN A 56 -10.19 -10.68 -11.74
C GLN A 56 -9.95 -9.60 -10.67
N ARG A 57 -8.77 -9.56 -10.08
CA ARG A 57 -8.41 -8.53 -9.10
C ARG A 57 -8.37 -7.14 -9.73
N ARG A 58 -7.87 -7.01 -10.96
CA ARG A 58 -7.85 -5.75 -11.71
C ARG A 58 -9.28 -5.24 -11.95
N LYS A 59 -10.21 -6.12 -12.36
CA LYS A 59 -11.62 -5.79 -12.50
C LYS A 59 -12.25 -5.32 -11.19
N ASN A 60 -11.96 -6.03 -10.11
CA ASN A 60 -12.48 -5.68 -8.78
C ASN A 60 -11.94 -4.32 -8.30
N ALA A 61 -10.64 -4.06 -8.47
CA ALA A 61 -10.03 -2.79 -8.12
C ALA A 61 -10.58 -1.62 -8.97
N ALA A 62 -10.77 -1.83 -10.27
CA ALA A 62 -11.35 -0.83 -11.16
C ALA A 62 -12.79 -0.45 -10.77
N ALA A 63 -13.59 -1.42 -10.30
CA ALA A 63 -14.96 -1.20 -9.85
C ALA A 63 -15.04 -0.55 -8.45
N ALA A 64 -14.02 -0.70 -7.62
CA ALA A 64 -13.96 -0.12 -6.28
C ALA A 64 -13.85 1.41 -6.34
N LYS A 65 -14.24 2.08 -5.25
CA LYS A 65 -14.11 3.54 -5.13
C LYS A 65 -13.28 3.88 -3.89
N PRO A 66 -12.46 4.95 -3.93
CA PRO A 66 -11.81 5.46 -2.73
C PRO A 66 -12.84 5.70 -1.61
N ASN A 67 -12.49 5.34 -0.38
CA ASN A 67 -13.32 5.55 0.80
C ASN A 67 -12.86 6.76 1.60
N ALA A 68 -13.53 7.02 2.73
CA ALA A 68 -13.26 8.18 3.58
C ALA A 68 -11.80 8.27 4.07
N ALA A 69 -11.11 7.12 4.26
CA ALA A 69 -9.70 7.13 4.66
C ALA A 69 -8.80 7.73 3.57
N HIS A 70 -8.99 7.28 2.31
CA HIS A 70 -8.24 7.79 1.17
C HIS A 70 -8.47 9.31 0.99
N ILE A 71 -9.74 9.75 1.07
CA ILE A 71 -10.10 11.17 0.94
C ILE A 71 -9.48 12.02 2.07
N ALA A 72 -9.50 11.52 3.31
CA ALA A 72 -8.93 12.23 4.44
C ALA A 72 -7.41 12.45 4.30
N LEU A 73 -6.69 11.49 3.70
CA LEU A 73 -5.24 11.66 3.42
C LEU A 73 -4.98 12.77 2.40
N VAL A 74 -5.83 12.92 1.39
CA VAL A 74 -5.74 14.04 0.43
C VAL A 74 -6.01 15.38 1.12
N GLU A 75 -6.98 15.44 2.03
CA GLU A 75 -7.21 16.66 2.84
C GLU A 75 -5.99 17.03 3.69
N LEU A 76 -5.27 16.04 4.21
CA LEU A 76 -4.05 16.25 4.99
C LEU A 76 -2.93 16.89 4.17
N GLU A 77 -2.88 16.66 2.85
CA GLU A 77 -1.89 17.26 1.94
C GLU A 77 -1.97 18.81 1.90
N LYS A 78 -3.07 19.40 2.36
CA LYS A 78 -3.17 20.86 2.44
C LYS A 78 -2.12 21.47 3.39
N VAL A 79 -1.77 20.75 4.46
CA VAL A 79 -0.90 21.26 5.54
C VAL A 79 0.34 20.42 5.80
N TYR A 80 0.38 19.15 5.35
CA TYR A 80 1.53 18.26 5.42
C TYR A 80 2.08 17.94 4.02
N ASP A 81 3.37 17.61 3.94
CA ASP A 81 3.96 16.84 2.83
C ASP A 81 3.64 15.37 3.12
N VAL A 82 2.54 14.88 2.54
CA VAL A 82 2.05 13.50 2.76
C VAL A 82 2.76 12.57 1.78
N ARG A 83 3.44 11.57 2.29
CA ARG A 83 4.15 10.55 1.50
C ARG A 83 3.59 9.19 1.85
N ILE A 84 2.86 8.60 0.92
CA ILE A 84 2.21 7.30 1.09
C ILE A 84 3.13 6.20 0.60
N ILE A 85 3.37 5.19 1.45
CA ILE A 85 4.05 3.95 1.12
C ILE A 85 3.02 2.85 1.29
N THR A 86 2.58 2.26 0.19
CA THR A 86 1.51 1.27 0.22
C THR A 86 2.00 -0.14 -0.12
N GLN A 87 1.53 -1.13 0.65
CA GLN A 87 1.64 -2.54 0.31
C GLN A 87 0.54 -2.98 -0.68
N ASN A 88 -0.45 -2.11 -0.88
CA ASN A 88 -1.55 -2.39 -1.80
C ASN A 88 -1.09 -2.27 -3.25
N VAL A 89 -1.77 -3.02 -4.10
CA VAL A 89 -1.54 -3.05 -5.53
C VAL A 89 -2.67 -2.39 -6.32
N ASP A 90 -3.73 -1.92 -5.62
CA ASP A 90 -4.81 -1.09 -6.18
C ASP A 90 -4.36 0.38 -6.29
N ASP A 91 -5.09 1.17 -7.08
CA ASP A 91 -4.84 2.58 -7.36
C ASP A 91 -5.78 3.55 -6.61
N LEU A 92 -6.33 3.11 -5.46
CA LEU A 92 -7.33 3.91 -4.75
C LEU A 92 -6.76 5.19 -4.14
N HIS A 93 -5.49 5.22 -3.76
CA HIS A 93 -4.82 6.44 -3.30
C HIS A 93 -4.74 7.50 -4.41
N GLU A 94 -4.27 7.11 -5.59
CA GLU A 94 -4.17 7.99 -6.76
C GLU A 94 -5.55 8.47 -7.19
N ARG A 95 -6.54 7.57 -7.24
CA ARG A 95 -7.92 7.89 -7.61
C ARG A 95 -8.62 8.77 -6.60
N ALA A 96 -8.19 8.78 -5.34
CA ALA A 96 -8.62 9.75 -4.35
C ALA A 96 -8.02 11.15 -4.59
N GLY A 97 -6.87 11.22 -5.27
CA GLY A 97 -6.13 12.45 -5.53
C GLY A 97 -4.82 12.59 -4.75
N SER A 98 -4.34 11.54 -4.08
CA SER A 98 -3.04 11.56 -3.40
C SER A 98 -1.90 11.81 -4.38
N SER A 99 -1.01 12.75 -4.06
CA SER A 99 0.01 13.25 -4.99
C SER A 99 1.35 12.50 -4.92
N ASN A 100 1.62 11.78 -3.84
CA ASN A 100 2.90 11.10 -3.61
C ASN A 100 2.67 9.71 -3.03
N VAL A 101 2.62 8.69 -3.91
CA VAL A 101 2.37 7.30 -3.57
C VAL A 101 3.52 6.43 -4.06
N LEU A 102 4.09 5.63 -3.17
CA LEU A 102 5.09 4.62 -3.45
C LEU A 102 4.49 3.22 -3.25
N HIS A 103 4.36 2.45 -4.32
CA HIS A 103 3.92 1.06 -4.26
C HIS A 103 5.09 0.11 -3.96
N LEU A 104 5.04 -0.60 -2.82
CA LEU A 104 6.07 -1.58 -2.45
C LEU A 104 5.96 -2.88 -3.24
N HIS A 105 4.73 -3.29 -3.54
CA HIS A 105 4.46 -4.61 -4.10
C HIS A 105 3.96 -4.57 -5.55
N GLY A 106 4.21 -3.46 -6.26
CA GLY A 106 3.76 -3.27 -7.64
C GLY A 106 2.32 -2.78 -7.76
N GLU A 107 1.78 -2.83 -8.97
CA GLU A 107 0.50 -2.21 -9.35
C GLU A 107 -0.32 -3.12 -10.26
N LEU A 108 -1.62 -3.29 -9.94
CA LEU A 108 -2.54 -4.16 -10.72
C LEU A 108 -2.75 -3.68 -12.15
N ASN A 109 -2.74 -2.37 -12.38
CA ASN A 109 -2.96 -1.75 -13.69
C ASN A 109 -1.70 -1.67 -14.54
N LYS A 110 -0.66 -2.43 -14.18
CA LYS A 110 0.57 -2.57 -14.96
C LYS A 110 0.94 -4.03 -15.20
N ALA A 111 1.68 -4.25 -16.27
CA ALA A 111 2.34 -5.53 -16.59
C ALA A 111 3.82 -5.29 -16.88
N ARG A 112 4.67 -6.28 -16.60
CA ARG A 112 6.11 -6.22 -16.92
C ARG A 112 6.57 -7.43 -17.72
N SER A 113 7.68 -7.31 -18.42
CA SER A 113 8.35 -8.48 -18.99
C SER A 113 8.75 -9.47 -17.91
N SER A 114 8.71 -10.76 -18.24
CA SER A 114 9.23 -11.82 -17.36
C SER A 114 10.76 -11.88 -17.38
N PHE A 115 11.42 -11.20 -18.31
CA PHE A 115 12.86 -11.19 -18.50
C PHE A 115 13.47 -9.81 -18.22
N ASP A 116 12.98 -8.78 -18.87
CA ASP A 116 13.43 -7.39 -18.66
C ASP A 116 12.53 -6.70 -17.63
N GLU A 117 12.97 -6.64 -16.38
CA GLU A 117 12.19 -6.03 -15.30
C GLU A 117 11.93 -4.53 -15.48
N SER A 118 12.72 -3.86 -16.32
CA SER A 118 12.54 -2.45 -16.63
C SER A 118 11.44 -2.18 -17.68
N TYR A 119 11.08 -3.21 -18.46
CA TYR A 119 10.00 -3.10 -19.43
C TYR A 119 8.64 -3.26 -18.76
N ILE A 120 8.03 -2.14 -18.43
CA ILE A 120 6.74 -2.03 -17.75
C ILE A 120 5.78 -1.25 -18.65
N VAL A 121 4.55 -1.75 -18.77
CA VAL A 121 3.48 -1.13 -19.58
C VAL A 121 2.18 -1.07 -18.79
N ASP A 122 1.31 -0.12 -19.14
CA ASP A 122 -0.05 -0.06 -18.60
C ASP A 122 -0.88 -1.28 -19.04
N CYS A 123 -1.70 -1.77 -18.12
CA CYS A 123 -2.54 -2.95 -18.31
C CYS A 123 -3.89 -2.76 -17.59
N PHE A 124 -4.82 -2.04 -18.21
CA PHE A 124 -6.14 -1.77 -17.64
C PHE A 124 -7.16 -2.87 -17.94
N GLY A 125 -6.91 -3.70 -18.95
CA GLY A 125 -7.73 -4.84 -19.35
C GLY A 125 -7.20 -6.19 -18.88
N ASP A 126 -7.73 -7.26 -19.48
CA ASP A 126 -7.26 -8.62 -19.22
C ASP A 126 -5.88 -8.85 -19.85
N GLN A 127 -4.91 -9.27 -19.06
CA GLN A 127 -3.63 -9.77 -19.55
C GLN A 127 -3.81 -11.18 -20.10
N LYS A 128 -3.27 -11.44 -21.30
CA LYS A 128 -3.44 -12.70 -22.04
C LYS A 128 -2.17 -13.55 -21.98
N LEU A 129 -2.31 -14.84 -22.27
CA LEU A 129 -1.16 -15.77 -22.31
C LEU A 129 -0.16 -15.43 -23.41
N GLU A 130 -0.65 -14.93 -24.54
CA GLU A 130 0.13 -14.54 -25.72
C GLU A 130 0.82 -13.18 -25.60
N ASP A 131 0.52 -12.37 -24.57
CA ASP A 131 1.15 -11.06 -24.38
C ASP A 131 2.65 -11.21 -24.17
N LYS A 132 3.41 -10.49 -25.00
CA LYS A 132 4.86 -10.52 -25.02
C LYS A 132 5.44 -9.11 -25.05
N ASP A 133 6.66 -8.96 -24.56
CA ASP A 133 7.46 -7.78 -24.75
C ASP A 133 8.00 -7.70 -26.22
N PRO A 134 8.65 -6.60 -26.62
CA PRO A 134 9.20 -6.45 -27.97
C PRO A 134 10.26 -7.50 -28.36
N ASN A 135 10.88 -8.16 -27.39
CA ASN A 135 11.89 -9.20 -27.57
C ASN A 135 11.28 -10.61 -27.59
N GLY A 136 9.95 -10.71 -27.46
CA GLY A 136 9.21 -11.98 -27.50
C GLY A 136 9.11 -12.71 -26.17
N TYR A 137 9.56 -12.12 -25.06
CA TYR A 137 9.41 -12.70 -23.72
C TYR A 137 7.99 -12.49 -23.18
N PRO A 138 7.45 -13.47 -22.45
CA PRO A 138 6.10 -13.37 -21.90
C PRO A 138 5.96 -12.20 -20.92
N MET A 139 4.83 -11.50 -20.97
CA MET A 139 4.47 -10.47 -19.98
C MET A 139 3.84 -11.11 -18.74
N ARG A 140 4.10 -10.57 -17.55
CA ARG A 140 3.48 -10.97 -16.28
C ARG A 140 2.87 -9.75 -15.58
N PRO A 141 1.96 -9.95 -14.58
CA PRO A 141 1.51 -8.85 -13.72
C PRO A 141 2.70 -8.13 -13.07
N TYR A 142 2.65 -6.80 -13.02
CA TYR A 142 3.66 -5.99 -12.32
C TYR A 142 3.41 -6.04 -10.82
N ILE A 143 3.59 -7.21 -10.24
CA ILE A 143 3.39 -7.52 -8.82
C ILE A 143 4.67 -8.16 -8.28
N VAL A 144 5.09 -7.76 -7.09
CA VAL A 144 6.14 -8.44 -6.33
C VAL A 144 5.52 -9.69 -5.70
N PHE A 145 5.95 -10.85 -6.14
CA PHE A 145 5.49 -12.14 -5.61
C PHE A 145 6.20 -12.50 -4.31
N PHE A 146 5.57 -13.33 -3.51
CA PHE A 146 6.25 -13.90 -2.34
C PHE A 146 7.52 -14.65 -2.76
N GLY A 147 8.63 -14.37 -2.06
CA GLY A 147 9.96 -14.88 -2.40
C GLY A 147 10.77 -13.97 -3.33
N GLU A 148 10.16 -12.97 -3.96
CA GLU A 148 10.88 -11.94 -4.74
C GLU A 148 11.39 -10.80 -3.84
N MET A 149 12.45 -10.14 -4.26
CA MET A 149 12.92 -8.91 -3.61
C MET A 149 11.89 -7.80 -3.79
N VAL A 150 11.80 -6.89 -2.81
CA VAL A 150 10.94 -5.70 -2.86
C VAL A 150 11.79 -4.53 -3.37
N PRO A 151 11.71 -4.15 -4.67
CA PRO A 151 12.65 -3.20 -5.27
C PRO A 151 12.59 -1.80 -4.66
N MET A 152 11.42 -1.40 -4.15
CA MET A 152 11.19 -0.07 -3.59
C MET A 152 11.51 0.03 -2.09
N LEU A 153 12.06 -1.02 -1.46
CA LEU A 153 12.28 -1.05 -0.02
C LEU A 153 13.27 0.02 0.46
N GLU A 154 14.42 0.16 -0.19
CA GLU A 154 15.44 1.17 0.17
C GLU A 154 14.87 2.58 0.07
N ARG A 155 14.17 2.88 -1.03
CA ARG A 155 13.49 4.17 -1.21
C ARG A 155 12.42 4.42 -0.14
N ALA A 156 11.74 3.38 0.30
CA ALA A 156 10.75 3.49 1.37
C ALA A 156 11.42 3.81 2.72
N VAL A 157 12.57 3.22 3.02
CA VAL A 157 13.38 3.55 4.20
C VAL A 157 13.77 5.03 4.19
N ASP A 158 14.35 5.52 3.08
CA ASP A 158 14.75 6.93 2.93
C ASP A 158 13.59 7.91 3.18
N ILE A 159 12.37 7.52 2.79
CA ILE A 159 11.16 8.32 3.01
C ILE A 159 10.77 8.29 4.49
N VAL A 160 10.78 7.12 5.13
CA VAL A 160 10.35 6.95 6.52
C VAL A 160 11.28 7.67 7.49
N GLU A 161 12.59 7.67 7.23
CA GLU A 161 13.61 8.37 8.05
C GLU A 161 13.39 9.88 8.11
N GLN A 162 12.64 10.47 7.18
CA GLN A 162 12.37 11.91 7.12
C GLN A 162 11.06 12.30 7.84
N ALA A 163 10.34 11.36 8.43
CA ALA A 163 9.01 11.61 8.97
C ALA A 163 9.00 12.52 10.20
N ASP A 164 8.11 13.51 10.21
CA ASP A 164 7.73 14.25 11.42
C ASP A 164 6.56 13.58 12.15
N VAL A 165 5.74 12.81 11.42
CA VAL A 165 4.65 11.97 11.95
C VAL A 165 4.46 10.75 11.05
N VAL A 166 4.09 9.60 11.64
CA VAL A 166 3.82 8.36 10.90
C VAL A 166 2.40 7.88 11.17
N LEU A 167 1.66 7.57 10.11
CA LEU A 167 0.38 6.88 10.17
C LEU A 167 0.57 5.46 9.63
N VAL A 168 0.15 4.45 10.38
CA VAL A 168 0.12 3.05 9.95
C VAL A 168 -1.34 2.63 9.88
N ILE A 169 -1.82 2.26 8.68
CA ILE A 169 -3.24 2.09 8.43
C ILE A 169 -3.55 0.74 7.80
N GLY A 170 -4.41 -0.05 8.44
CA GLY A 170 -4.97 -1.27 7.85
C GLY A 170 -3.92 -2.32 7.48
N THR A 171 -2.87 -2.46 8.27
CA THR A 171 -1.85 -3.50 8.12
C THR A 171 -1.61 -4.23 9.43
N SER A 172 -1.54 -5.56 9.36
CA SER A 172 -1.18 -6.39 10.51
C SER A 172 0.30 -6.29 10.89
N LEU A 173 1.13 -5.61 10.08
CA LEU A 173 2.59 -5.57 10.21
C LEU A 173 3.24 -6.98 10.25
N GLN A 174 2.66 -7.97 9.55
CA GLN A 174 3.18 -9.34 9.50
C GLN A 174 3.95 -9.66 8.21
N VAL A 175 3.80 -8.84 7.17
CA VAL A 175 4.44 -9.07 5.87
C VAL A 175 5.87 -8.50 5.89
N TYR A 176 6.86 -9.38 5.90
CA TYR A 176 8.28 -9.04 5.78
C TYR A 176 8.62 -8.76 4.30
N PRO A 177 9.53 -7.80 3.98
CA PRO A 177 10.26 -6.90 4.89
C PRO A 177 9.51 -5.59 5.21
N ALA A 178 8.35 -5.33 4.64
CA ALA A 178 7.60 -4.07 4.79
C ALA A 178 7.24 -3.73 6.25
N ASN A 179 7.07 -4.75 7.10
CA ASN A 179 6.77 -4.58 8.52
C ASN A 179 7.88 -3.87 9.31
N GLY A 180 9.11 -3.93 8.83
CA GLY A 180 10.25 -3.25 9.45
C GLY A 180 10.25 -1.73 9.29
N LEU A 181 9.64 -1.22 8.22
CA LEU A 181 9.67 0.19 7.85
C LEU A 181 9.23 1.15 8.97
N VAL A 182 8.22 0.77 9.74
CA VAL A 182 7.72 1.61 10.85
C VAL A 182 8.80 1.91 11.91
N ASN A 183 9.79 1.04 12.04
CA ASN A 183 10.88 1.18 13.02
C ASN A 183 12.03 2.08 12.55
N GLU A 184 12.06 2.42 11.25
CA GLU A 184 13.05 3.36 10.68
C GLU A 184 12.64 4.83 10.89
N ALA A 185 11.44 5.08 11.38
CA ALA A 185 10.98 6.44 11.64
C ALA A 185 11.78 7.11 12.77
N PRO A 186 12.05 8.44 12.68
CA PRO A 186 12.79 9.18 13.71
C PRO A 186 12.16 9.01 15.09
N SER A 187 12.98 8.88 16.16
CA SER A 187 12.52 8.61 17.53
C SER A 187 11.50 9.62 18.04
N LYS A 188 11.57 10.88 17.60
CA LYS A 188 10.66 11.98 17.96
C LYS A 188 9.32 11.95 17.20
N ALA A 189 9.23 11.24 16.06
CA ALA A 189 8.03 11.23 15.26
C ALA A 189 6.95 10.38 15.93
N PRO A 190 5.77 10.91 16.29
CA PRO A 190 4.67 10.10 16.82
C PRO A 190 4.17 9.14 15.76
N ILE A 191 3.80 7.92 16.19
CA ILE A 191 3.23 6.88 15.33
C ILE A 191 1.78 6.65 15.73
N TYR A 192 0.86 6.79 14.78
CA TYR A 192 -0.55 6.42 14.90
C TYR A 192 -0.79 5.11 14.19
N LEU A 193 -1.26 4.10 14.90
CA LEU A 193 -1.59 2.78 14.35
C LEU A 193 -3.11 2.63 14.30
N ILE A 194 -3.68 2.63 13.10
CA ILE A 194 -5.12 2.65 12.84
C ILE A 194 -5.53 1.31 12.24
N ASP A 195 -6.19 0.48 13.02
CA ASP A 195 -6.67 -0.84 12.61
C ASP A 195 -7.78 -1.30 13.57
N PRO A 196 -8.81 -2.05 13.14
CA PRO A 196 -9.79 -2.66 14.03
C PRO A 196 -9.18 -3.56 15.12
N ASN A 197 -8.04 -4.21 14.79
CA ASN A 197 -7.28 -5.09 15.68
C ASN A 197 -5.80 -4.71 15.65
N PRO A 198 -5.41 -3.54 16.24
CA PRO A 198 -4.08 -3.01 16.11
C PRO A 198 -3.03 -3.93 16.76
N ASN A 199 -2.07 -4.40 15.96
CA ASN A 199 -0.95 -5.22 16.43
C ASN A 199 0.27 -4.35 16.67
N THR A 200 0.58 -4.10 17.96
CA THR A 200 1.72 -3.26 18.35
C THR A 200 3.02 -4.05 18.52
N GLY A 201 2.98 -5.38 18.45
CA GLY A 201 4.12 -6.26 18.75
C GLY A 201 5.34 -6.11 17.80
N PHE A 202 5.11 -5.56 16.61
CA PHE A 202 6.17 -5.31 15.62
C PHE A 202 6.78 -3.90 15.71
N VAL A 203 6.21 -3.00 16.51
CA VAL A 203 6.71 -1.64 16.69
C VAL A 203 7.56 -1.56 17.95
N ARG A 204 8.82 -1.17 17.79
CA ARG A 204 9.83 -1.17 18.89
C ARG A 204 9.68 -0.03 19.90
N ARG A 205 8.66 0.81 19.75
CA ARG A 205 8.41 1.97 20.61
C ARG A 205 6.92 2.22 20.82
N GLN A 206 6.60 3.18 21.68
CA GLN A 206 5.23 3.55 21.98
C GLN A 206 4.49 4.05 20.72
N VAL A 207 3.28 3.57 20.53
CA VAL A 207 2.36 3.98 19.45
C VAL A 207 1.04 4.46 20.04
N ILE A 208 0.36 5.32 19.29
CA ILE A 208 -1.00 5.75 19.58
C ILE A 208 -1.93 4.82 18.77
N ALA A 209 -2.44 3.78 19.44
CA ALA A 209 -3.32 2.80 18.79
C ALA A 209 -4.76 3.33 18.71
N ILE A 210 -5.33 3.30 17.50
CA ILE A 210 -6.69 3.70 17.19
C ILE A 210 -7.44 2.45 16.73
N LYS A 211 -8.24 1.86 17.62
CA LYS A 211 -9.02 0.64 17.35
C LYS A 211 -10.30 0.99 16.59
N GLU A 212 -10.17 1.31 15.32
CA GLU A 212 -11.28 1.70 14.44
C GLU A 212 -11.01 1.19 13.01
N LYS A 213 -12.07 1.07 12.20
CA LYS A 213 -11.94 0.90 10.75
C LYS A 213 -11.25 2.13 10.13
N ALA A 214 -10.61 1.93 8.97
CA ALA A 214 -9.79 2.95 8.34
C ALA A 214 -10.54 4.26 8.09
N GLY A 215 -11.72 4.23 7.50
CA GLY A 215 -12.50 5.43 7.18
C GLY A 215 -12.75 6.32 8.39
N LYS A 216 -13.14 5.74 9.53
CA LYS A 216 -13.40 6.49 10.76
C LYS A 216 -12.10 6.86 11.49
N GLY A 217 -11.17 5.90 11.59
CA GLY A 217 -9.92 6.10 12.33
C GLY A 217 -9.01 7.14 11.71
N VAL A 218 -8.83 7.09 10.38
CA VAL A 218 -8.00 8.07 9.65
C VAL A 218 -8.61 9.46 9.72
N SER A 219 -9.93 9.59 9.50
CA SER A 219 -10.60 10.89 9.58
C SER A 219 -10.42 11.56 10.95
N LYS A 220 -10.49 10.79 12.05
CA LYS A 220 -10.21 11.29 13.40
C LYS A 220 -8.77 11.79 13.56
N VAL A 221 -7.79 10.99 13.12
CA VAL A 221 -6.36 11.35 13.25
C VAL A 221 -6.05 12.58 12.39
N VAL A 222 -6.56 12.62 11.16
CA VAL A 222 -6.40 13.78 10.26
C VAL A 222 -6.95 15.04 10.90
N SER A 223 -8.16 15.02 11.47
CA SER A 223 -8.72 16.18 12.20
C SER A 223 -7.76 16.67 13.30
N VAL A 224 -7.24 15.77 14.14
CA VAL A 224 -6.28 16.14 15.20
C VAL A 224 -4.99 16.76 14.65
N LEU A 225 -4.50 16.24 13.50
CA LEU A 225 -3.28 16.78 12.88
C LEU A 225 -3.51 18.15 12.25
N LEU A 226 -4.67 18.37 11.63
CA LEU A 226 -5.06 19.69 11.10
C LEU A 226 -5.19 20.74 12.21
N ASP A 227 -5.81 20.40 13.34
CA ASP A 227 -5.97 21.30 14.48
C ASP A 227 -4.62 21.70 15.08
N LYS A 228 -3.68 20.76 15.21
CA LYS A 228 -2.32 21.03 15.72
C LYS A 228 -1.56 22.07 14.88
N ILE A 229 -1.73 22.06 13.56
CA ILE A 229 -1.09 23.07 12.68
C ILE A 229 -1.77 24.43 12.85
N ASN A 230 -3.10 24.47 12.93
CA ASN A 230 -3.86 25.71 13.10
C ASN A 230 -3.58 26.39 14.44
N ASP A 231 -3.32 25.63 15.51
CA ASP A 231 -2.98 26.12 16.84
C ASP A 231 -1.50 26.48 17.02
N SER A 232 -0.65 26.16 16.03
CA SER A 232 0.77 26.50 16.09
C SER A 232 0.99 28.02 15.94
N PRO A 233 1.91 28.63 16.73
CA PRO A 233 2.16 30.09 16.72
C PRO A 233 2.59 30.64 15.35
N ILE A 234 3.02 29.78 14.43
CA ILE A 234 3.52 30.16 13.09
C ILE A 234 2.36 30.53 12.14
N SER A 235 1.12 30.13 12.41
CA SER A 235 -0.05 30.46 11.58
C SER A 235 -0.70 31.80 11.92
N LYS A 236 -0.18 32.52 12.90
CA LYS A 236 -0.73 33.84 13.41
C LYS A 236 0.13 35.03 13.05
N GLN A 237 1.02 34.93 12.06
CA GLN A 237 1.78 36.07 11.52
C GLN A 237 1.33 36.43 10.11
#